data_b25dd80c843c90305717f24e088a19fb
#
_entry.id   b25dd80c843c90305717f24e088a19fb
#
_cell.length_a   1.000
_cell.length_b   1.000
_cell.length_c   1.000
_cell.angle_alpha   90.00
_cell.angle_beta   90.00
_cell.angle_gamma   90.00
#
_symmetry.space_group_name_H-M   'P 1'
#
loop_
_entity.id
_entity.type
_entity.pdbx_description
1 polymer ?
#
loop_
_entity_poly.entity_id
_entity_poly.type
_entity_poly.pdbx_seq_one_letter_code
_entity_poly.pdbx_strand_id
1 'polypeptide(L)'
;MTQNERLQNLMPPMALHSDTTPCVIRGEGCYLYTEDGRKILDFASGIACNALGHCHPKIIAAAEKQLHTLIHAGHNVLYYEPYTTLVEKLVEKTGGKYKVYFSNAGAEANEGAMKL
;
A
#
# COMPACT_ATOMS: atom_id res chain seq x y z
N MET A 1 19.40 -11.08 -19.37
CA MET A 1 18.66 -9.84 -19.66
C MET A 1 18.16 -9.29 -18.34
N THR A 2 18.59 -8.10 -17.96
CA THR A 2 18.19 -7.44 -16.71
C THR A 2 16.73 -6.96 -16.79
N GLN A 3 16.11 -6.62 -15.66
CA GLN A 3 14.77 -6.01 -15.66
C GLN A 3 14.77 -4.68 -16.43
N ASN A 4 15.84 -3.88 -16.32
CA ASN A 4 15.98 -2.65 -17.09
C ASN A 4 16.01 -2.89 -18.58
N GLU A 5 16.79 -3.85 -19.08
CA GLU A 5 16.82 -4.22 -20.51
C GLU A 5 15.44 -4.63 -21.03
N ARG A 6 14.62 -5.29 -20.20
CA ARG A 6 13.25 -5.66 -20.55
C ARG A 6 12.30 -4.47 -20.61
N LEU A 7 12.50 -3.47 -19.74
CA LEU A 7 11.57 -2.38 -19.51
C LEU A 7 11.95 -1.09 -20.25
N GLN A 8 13.20 -0.94 -20.71
CA GLN A 8 13.72 0.30 -21.32
C GLN A 8 12.90 0.82 -22.51
N ASN A 9 12.27 -0.08 -23.25
CA ASN A 9 11.39 0.27 -24.39
C ASN A 9 9.91 0.38 -24.03
N LEU A 10 9.55 0.09 -22.76
CA LEU A 10 8.17 0.03 -22.27
C LEU A 10 7.86 1.14 -21.26
N MET A 11 8.89 1.74 -20.66
CA MET A 11 8.75 2.73 -19.61
C MET A 11 9.56 3.99 -19.92
N PRO A 12 9.08 5.18 -19.51
CA PRO A 12 9.85 6.40 -19.66
C PRO A 12 11.13 6.34 -18.80
N PRO A 13 12.23 7.00 -19.23
CA PRO A 13 13.52 6.92 -18.53
C PRO A 13 13.47 7.26 -17.04
N MET A 14 12.59 8.19 -16.64
CA MET A 14 12.43 8.60 -15.24
C MET A 14 11.84 7.49 -14.34
N ALA A 15 11.21 6.47 -14.90
CA ALA A 15 10.63 5.35 -14.18
C ALA A 15 11.54 4.11 -14.16
N LEU A 16 12.70 4.17 -14.84
CA LEU A 16 13.68 3.10 -14.83
C LEU A 16 14.60 3.22 -13.61
N HIS A 17 14.99 2.08 -13.07
CA HIS A 17 15.98 1.98 -12.01
C HIS A 17 17.37 1.67 -12.59
N SER A 18 18.41 1.66 -11.74
CA SER A 18 19.74 1.23 -12.18
C SER A 18 19.75 -0.26 -12.53
N ASP A 19 20.70 -0.67 -13.39
CA ASP A 19 20.84 -2.08 -13.80
C ASP A 19 21.18 -3.02 -12.64
N THR A 20 21.68 -2.46 -11.53
CA THR A 20 21.99 -3.21 -10.31
C THR A 20 20.80 -3.29 -9.32
N THR A 21 19.67 -2.64 -9.63
CA THR A 21 18.50 -2.68 -8.76
C THR A 21 17.90 -4.08 -8.78
N PRO A 22 17.74 -4.72 -7.60
CA PRO A 22 17.25 -6.09 -7.53
C PRO A 22 15.74 -6.17 -7.87
N CYS A 23 15.36 -7.25 -8.52
CA CYS A 23 13.96 -7.61 -8.67
C CYS A 23 13.49 -8.38 -7.43
N VAL A 24 12.56 -7.81 -6.69
CA VAL A 24 11.94 -8.46 -5.52
C VAL A 24 10.80 -9.36 -6.01
N ILE A 25 10.80 -10.61 -5.55
CA ILE A 25 9.79 -11.63 -5.93
C ILE A 25 8.93 -12.08 -4.75
N ARG A 26 9.36 -11.84 -3.51
CA ARG A 26 8.63 -12.24 -2.30
C ARG A 26 8.97 -11.34 -1.12
N GLY A 27 8.01 -11.16 -0.22
CA GLY A 27 8.21 -10.50 1.07
C GLY A 27 7.66 -11.36 2.21
N GLU A 28 8.33 -11.35 3.37
CA GLU A 28 7.88 -12.06 4.57
C GLU A 28 8.39 -11.34 5.83
N GLY A 29 7.50 -10.92 6.70
CA GLY A 29 7.85 -10.13 7.86
C GLY A 29 8.63 -8.87 7.48
N CYS A 30 9.82 -8.69 8.01
CA CYS A 30 10.70 -7.55 7.71
C CYS A 30 11.67 -7.81 6.54
N TYR A 31 11.50 -8.87 5.77
CA TYR A 31 12.45 -9.25 4.73
C TYR A 31 11.82 -9.30 3.34
N LEU A 32 12.61 -8.86 2.37
CA LEU A 32 12.38 -9.02 0.95
C LEU A 32 13.34 -10.06 0.37
N TYR A 33 12.87 -10.80 -0.61
CA TYR A 33 13.65 -11.82 -1.30
C TYR A 33 13.66 -11.50 -2.78
N THR A 34 14.83 -11.55 -3.38
CA THR A 34 15.06 -11.18 -4.76
C THR A 34 15.20 -12.38 -5.68
N GLU A 35 15.01 -12.17 -6.97
CA GLU A 35 15.14 -13.18 -8.01
C GLU A 35 16.54 -13.81 -8.05
N ASP A 36 17.58 -13.03 -7.73
CA ASP A 36 18.97 -13.48 -7.64
C ASP A 36 19.36 -14.11 -6.29
N GLY A 37 18.36 -14.39 -5.43
CA GLY A 37 18.53 -15.14 -4.18
C GLY A 37 18.97 -14.31 -2.97
N ARG A 38 19.07 -12.99 -3.08
CA ARG A 38 19.40 -12.13 -1.93
C ARG A 38 18.22 -12.03 -0.97
N LYS A 39 18.54 -11.96 0.33
CA LYS A 39 17.60 -11.61 1.40
C LYS A 39 17.93 -10.20 1.90
N ILE A 40 17.00 -9.29 1.78
CA ILE A 40 17.16 -7.88 2.12
C ILE A 40 16.29 -7.55 3.33
N LEU A 41 16.86 -6.92 4.35
CA LEU A 41 16.09 -6.35 5.46
C LEU A 41 15.45 -5.04 5.00
N ASP A 42 14.12 -5.01 5.01
CA ASP A 42 13.34 -3.87 4.52
C ASP A 42 13.06 -2.84 5.62
N PHE A 43 13.85 -1.77 5.64
CA PHE A 43 13.58 -0.60 6.48
C PHE A 43 12.67 0.43 5.84
N ALA A 44 12.38 0.31 4.53
CA ALA A 44 11.52 1.25 3.81
C ALA A 44 10.03 0.91 3.98
N SER A 45 9.70 -0.37 4.18
CA SER A 45 8.33 -0.87 4.39
C SER A 45 7.32 -0.37 3.36
N GLY A 46 7.74 -0.28 2.08
CA GLY A 46 6.87 0.28 1.02
C GLY A 46 6.50 1.74 1.27
N ILE A 47 7.47 2.56 1.70
CA ILE A 47 7.27 3.96 2.14
C ILE A 47 6.30 4.01 3.34
N ALA A 48 6.64 3.23 4.38
CA ALA A 48 5.92 3.09 5.65
C ALA A 48 4.47 2.52 5.54
N CYS A 49 4.12 1.88 4.42
CA CYS A 49 2.80 1.27 4.26
C CYS A 49 2.67 -0.11 4.94
N ASN A 50 3.77 -0.85 5.07
CA ASN A 50 3.80 -2.21 5.61
C ASN A 50 4.24 -2.26 7.08
N ALA A 51 3.66 -1.44 7.94
CA ALA A 51 4.06 -1.31 9.34
C ALA A 51 4.01 -2.64 10.15
N LEU A 52 3.19 -3.61 9.73
CA LEU A 52 3.11 -4.94 10.35
C LEU A 52 3.98 -6.00 9.65
N GLY A 53 4.77 -5.57 8.66
CA GLY A 53 5.60 -6.45 7.85
C GLY A 53 4.86 -7.03 6.64
N HIS A 54 5.65 -7.62 5.73
CA HIS A 54 5.14 -8.23 4.51
C HIS A 54 4.34 -9.50 4.82
N CYS A 55 3.23 -9.66 4.12
CA CYS A 55 2.37 -10.85 4.18
C CYS A 55 1.89 -11.19 5.60
N HIS A 56 1.56 -10.17 6.41
CA HIS A 56 1.06 -10.43 7.77
C HIS A 56 -0.24 -11.26 7.73
N PRO A 57 -0.31 -12.44 8.41
CA PRO A 57 -1.37 -13.41 8.21
C PRO A 57 -2.77 -12.87 8.53
N LYS A 58 -2.91 -12.02 9.55
CA LYS A 58 -4.20 -11.39 9.88
C LYS A 58 -4.68 -10.41 8.81
N ILE A 59 -3.76 -9.70 8.15
CA ILE A 59 -4.10 -8.78 7.06
C ILE A 59 -4.54 -9.56 5.84
N ILE A 60 -3.79 -10.61 5.46
CA ILE A 60 -4.14 -11.47 4.34
C ILE A 60 -5.52 -12.09 4.55
N ALA A 61 -5.76 -12.71 5.69
CA ALA A 61 -7.06 -13.33 5.99
C ALA A 61 -8.22 -12.34 5.95
N ALA A 62 -8.02 -11.11 6.44
CA ALA A 62 -9.04 -10.06 6.37
C ALA A 62 -9.30 -9.60 4.92
N ALA A 63 -8.24 -9.45 4.13
CA ALA A 63 -8.34 -9.07 2.72
C ALA A 63 -9.04 -10.16 1.89
N GLU A 64 -8.66 -11.42 2.06
CA GLU A 64 -9.29 -12.57 1.41
C GLU A 64 -10.79 -12.65 1.72
N LYS A 65 -11.16 -12.54 2.99
CA LYS A 65 -12.56 -12.50 3.40
C LYS A 65 -13.30 -11.35 2.71
N GLN A 66 -12.71 -10.15 2.67
CA GLN A 66 -13.34 -8.98 2.09
C GLN A 66 -13.50 -9.10 0.57
N LEU A 67 -12.51 -9.67 -0.13
CA LEU A 67 -12.57 -9.91 -1.57
C LEU A 67 -13.75 -10.80 -1.98
N HIS A 68 -14.10 -11.78 -1.14
CA HIS A 68 -15.26 -12.65 -1.35
C HIS A 68 -16.59 -11.99 -0.95
N THR A 69 -16.58 -10.89 -0.23
CA THR A 69 -17.79 -10.19 0.25
C THR A 69 -18.15 -9.01 -0.64
N LEU A 70 -17.20 -8.09 -0.82
CA LEU A 70 -17.37 -6.88 -1.61
C LEU A 70 -16.01 -6.27 -1.90
N ILE A 71 -15.69 -6.07 -3.17
CA ILE A 71 -14.42 -5.44 -3.59
C ILE A 71 -14.51 -3.92 -3.45
N HIS A 72 -15.54 -3.30 -4.03
CA HIS A 72 -15.70 -1.85 -4.03
C HIS A 72 -17.16 -1.44 -4.29
N ALA A 73 -17.64 -0.43 -3.57
CA ALA A 73 -18.99 0.14 -3.76
C ALA A 73 -19.00 1.63 -4.13
N GLY A 74 -17.83 2.27 -4.21
CA GLY A 74 -17.73 3.72 -4.46
C GLY A 74 -18.20 4.54 -3.24
N HIS A 75 -17.30 4.80 -2.30
CA HIS A 75 -17.62 5.52 -1.04
C HIS A 75 -18.20 6.92 -1.25
N ASN A 76 -18.03 7.52 -2.43
CA ASN A 76 -18.63 8.80 -2.78
C ASN A 76 -20.13 8.72 -3.04
N VAL A 77 -20.67 7.52 -3.22
CA VAL A 77 -22.07 7.26 -3.57
C VAL A 77 -22.75 6.41 -2.51
N LEU A 78 -22.06 5.40 -1.99
CA LEU A 78 -22.61 4.44 -1.04
C LEU A 78 -21.68 4.26 0.16
N TYR A 79 -22.27 4.10 1.35
CA TYR A 79 -21.52 3.63 2.51
C TYR A 79 -21.39 2.10 2.47
N TYR A 80 -20.28 1.58 2.99
CA TYR A 80 -20.06 0.15 3.18
C TYR A 80 -19.24 -0.10 4.45
N GLU A 81 -19.49 -1.24 5.07
CA GLU A 81 -19.05 -1.55 6.43
C GLU A 81 -17.56 -1.33 6.72
N PRO A 82 -16.60 -1.82 5.92
CA PRO A 82 -15.18 -1.60 6.23
C PRO A 82 -14.79 -0.12 6.26
N TYR A 83 -15.38 0.69 5.38
CA TYR A 83 -15.16 2.13 5.33
C TYR A 83 -15.67 2.83 6.60
N THR A 84 -16.94 2.61 6.95
CA THR A 84 -17.57 3.26 8.10
C THR A 84 -16.91 2.83 9.42
N THR A 85 -16.64 1.54 9.57
CA THR A 85 -15.93 0.99 10.75
C THR A 85 -14.53 1.59 10.92
N LEU A 86 -13.81 1.80 9.81
CA LEU A 86 -12.47 2.42 9.88
C LEU A 86 -12.56 3.90 10.30
N VAL A 87 -13.54 4.65 9.75
CA VAL A 87 -13.80 6.06 10.17
C VAL A 87 -14.06 6.12 11.68
N GLU A 88 -14.98 5.31 12.18
CA GLU A 88 -15.35 5.27 13.60
C GLU A 88 -14.13 4.99 14.50
N LYS A 89 -13.34 3.96 14.16
CA LYS A 89 -12.13 3.61 14.90
C LYS A 89 -11.08 4.72 14.91
N LEU A 90 -10.88 5.40 13.79
CA LEU A 90 -9.91 6.50 13.72
C LEU A 90 -10.38 7.71 14.54
N VAL A 91 -11.66 8.04 14.47
CA VAL A 91 -12.25 9.13 15.27
C VAL A 91 -12.15 8.80 16.76
N GLU A 92 -12.48 7.58 17.18
CA GLU A 92 -12.32 7.11 18.56
C GLU A 92 -10.89 7.24 19.05
N LYS A 93 -9.91 6.78 18.27
CA LYS A 93 -8.47 6.85 18.61
C LYS A 93 -7.96 8.29 18.78
N THR A 94 -8.57 9.24 18.14
CA THR A 94 -8.24 10.67 18.27
C THR A 94 -9.06 11.38 19.36
N GLY A 95 -9.85 10.63 20.15
CA GLY A 95 -10.72 11.17 21.20
C GLY A 95 -11.85 12.04 20.65
N GLY A 96 -12.34 11.78 19.44
CA GLY A 96 -13.42 12.50 18.80
C GLY A 96 -13.07 13.91 18.30
N LYS A 97 -11.78 14.28 18.32
CA LYS A 97 -11.35 15.65 17.99
C LYS A 97 -11.25 15.95 16.50
N TYR A 98 -11.17 14.92 15.67
CA TYR A 98 -10.93 15.05 14.25
C TYR A 98 -11.99 14.35 13.42
N LYS A 99 -12.20 14.87 12.20
CA LYS A 99 -12.94 14.19 11.15
C LYS A 99 -11.96 13.48 10.23
N VAL A 100 -12.43 12.42 9.57
CA VAL A 100 -11.60 11.60 8.68
C VAL A 100 -12.03 11.81 7.24
N TYR A 101 -11.07 12.05 6.38
CA TYR A 101 -11.21 12.05 4.93
C TYR A 101 -10.21 11.07 4.33
N PHE A 102 -10.69 10.10 3.55
CA PHE A 102 -9.84 9.14 2.85
C PHE A 102 -9.56 9.59 1.43
N SER A 103 -8.33 9.44 1.04
CA SER A 103 -7.84 9.63 -0.33
C SER A 103 -6.99 8.44 -0.75
N ASN A 104 -6.72 8.32 -2.04
CA ASN A 104 -5.99 7.18 -2.57
C ASN A 104 -4.46 7.30 -2.38
N ALA A 105 -3.94 8.52 -2.26
CA ALA A 105 -2.50 8.76 -2.16
C ALA A 105 -2.19 9.96 -1.25
N GLY A 106 -0.94 10.03 -0.76
CA GLY A 106 -0.48 11.15 0.06
C GLY A 106 -0.59 12.50 -0.63
N ALA A 107 -0.35 12.57 -1.95
CA ALA A 107 -0.53 13.79 -2.74
C ALA A 107 -1.99 14.27 -2.70
N GLU A 108 -2.95 13.37 -2.86
CA GLU A 108 -4.39 13.69 -2.77
C GLU A 108 -4.79 14.10 -1.35
N ALA A 109 -4.21 13.48 -0.32
CA ALA A 109 -4.46 13.88 1.07
C ALA A 109 -3.96 15.31 1.34
N ASN A 110 -2.77 15.67 0.85
CA ASN A 110 -2.23 17.02 0.93
C ASN A 110 -3.10 18.02 0.16
N GLU A 111 -3.54 17.66 -1.04
CA GLU A 111 -4.44 18.49 -1.84
C GLU A 111 -5.79 18.71 -1.12
N GLY A 112 -6.35 17.66 -0.53
CA GLY A 112 -7.54 17.75 0.32
C GLY A 112 -7.35 18.70 1.50
N ALA A 113 -6.22 18.59 2.21
CA ALA A 113 -5.90 19.46 3.33
C ALA A 113 -5.73 20.94 2.92
N MET A 114 -5.20 21.21 1.74
CA MET A 114 -5.07 22.59 1.22
C MET A 114 -6.41 23.21 0.81
N LYS A 115 -7.44 22.40 0.59
CA LYS A 115 -8.79 22.86 0.19
C LYS A 115 -9.73 23.07 1.38
N LEU A 116 -9.35 22.65 2.58
CA LEU A 116 -10.10 22.84 3.81
C LEU A 116 -9.81 24.18 4.46
#